data_b72fd9bd578f54c9d90099e36d143db6
#
_entry.id   b72fd9bd578f54c9d90099e36d143db6
#
_cell.length_a   1.000
_cell.length_b   1.000
_cell.length_c   1.000
_cell.angle_alpha   90.00
_cell.angle_beta   90.00
_cell.angle_gamma   90.00
#
_symmetry.space_group_name_H-M   'P 1'
#
loop_
_entity.id
_entity.type
_entity.pdbx_description
1 polymer ?
#
loop_
_entity_poly.entity_id
_entity_poly.type
_entity_poly.pdbx_seq_one_letter_code
_entity_poly.pdbx_strand_id
1 'polypeptide(L)'
;MWFPGIVELAQSADHEIRAIEAELDRRESGGGDTSCPRQVLRELRWRFEYTADTSAIRATLARLRTWAALSSSPAASHDAEGTHGDCTNVWFLKLDACVDQMLSDEFDEQGRPLRFLDRINDPDRLKDYLESLRVSRLDEDGIDRRKELNFATADLVRLILWRRPRNYPWDARLETVIRRFIIEWQDPTTGFFGADYLIGSRRLRTADLSLTFHMARYLEGGVGYWPQLIDTLLSIRDCRYPNGWLDEIGMTNHNNYDVAVLLQFSWPHMRPDQRRRAEEELTRLLDWCLTAAITPAGEIVARAIGESWPESYYFMIAFLDTVGYFDRAKRFWTEMDFPEAPALRARFEDRLLMLPEADPMTRMARARLHPSPPAGPPA
;
A
#
# COMPACT_ATOMS: atom_id res chain seq x y z
N MET A 1 -3.26 -15.70 -11.81
CA MET A 1 -3.42 -17.09 -12.37
C MET A 1 -3.22 -18.03 -11.20
N TRP A 2 -4.20 -18.89 -10.90
CA TRP A 2 -4.12 -19.81 -9.76
C TRP A 2 -3.57 -21.15 -10.22
N PHE A 3 -2.52 -21.61 -9.57
CA PHE A 3 -1.97 -22.95 -9.83
C PHE A 3 -2.79 -23.99 -9.05
N PRO A 4 -3.32 -25.06 -9.66
CA PRO A 4 -4.26 -26.01 -9.00
C PRO A 4 -3.76 -26.56 -7.66
N GLY A 5 -2.50 -26.97 -7.58
CA GLY A 5 -1.90 -27.51 -6.34
C GLY A 5 -1.76 -26.48 -5.23
N ILE A 6 -1.69 -25.17 -5.56
CA ILE A 6 -1.65 -24.08 -4.59
C ILE A 6 -3.04 -23.79 -4.06
N VAL A 7 -4.06 -23.83 -4.92
CA VAL A 7 -5.46 -23.65 -4.51
C VAL A 7 -5.88 -24.72 -3.50
N GLU A 8 -5.57 -25.97 -3.77
CA GLU A 8 -5.84 -27.06 -2.83
C GLU A 8 -5.11 -26.88 -1.50
N LEU A 9 -3.83 -26.50 -1.53
CA LEU A 9 -3.04 -26.20 -0.33
C LEU A 9 -3.61 -25.02 0.43
N ALA A 10 -4.00 -23.93 -0.26
CA ALA A 10 -4.60 -22.76 0.35
C ALA A 10 -5.94 -23.10 1.03
N GLN A 11 -6.81 -23.82 0.35
CA GLN A 11 -8.09 -24.26 0.91
C GLN A 11 -7.90 -25.15 2.15
N SER A 12 -6.93 -26.05 2.13
CA SER A 12 -6.65 -26.92 3.29
C SER A 12 -6.07 -26.16 4.49
N ALA A 13 -5.36 -25.06 4.25
CA ALA A 13 -4.73 -24.23 5.28
C ALA A 13 -5.60 -23.05 5.74
N ASP A 14 -6.66 -22.69 5.03
CA ASP A 14 -7.43 -21.45 5.27
C ASP A 14 -7.99 -21.39 6.70
N HIS A 15 -8.61 -22.44 7.17
CA HIS A 15 -9.16 -22.48 8.54
C HIS A 15 -8.08 -22.27 9.61
N GLU A 16 -6.92 -22.87 9.43
CA GLU A 16 -5.80 -22.75 10.35
C GLU A 16 -5.22 -21.33 10.32
N ILE A 17 -5.02 -20.76 9.13
CA ILE A 17 -4.52 -19.39 8.96
C ILE A 17 -5.45 -18.39 9.65
N ARG A 18 -6.76 -18.51 9.46
CA ARG A 18 -7.75 -17.65 10.15
C ARG A 18 -7.73 -17.81 11.67
N ALA A 19 -7.54 -19.03 12.16
CA ALA A 19 -7.41 -19.29 13.59
C ALA A 19 -6.15 -18.62 14.18
N ILE A 20 -5.03 -18.68 13.46
CA ILE A 20 -3.79 -17.99 13.84
C ILE A 20 -4.00 -16.47 13.83
N GLU A 21 -4.60 -15.93 12.79
CA GLU A 21 -4.90 -14.49 12.70
C GLU A 21 -5.73 -14.00 13.88
N ALA A 22 -6.82 -14.70 14.20
CA ALA A 22 -7.67 -14.37 15.34
C ALA A 22 -6.93 -14.45 16.69
N GLU A 23 -5.95 -15.35 16.81
CA GLU A 23 -5.08 -15.43 18.00
C GLU A 23 -4.12 -14.25 18.05
N LEU A 24 -3.51 -13.86 16.93
CA LEU A 24 -2.63 -12.70 16.87
C LEU A 24 -3.38 -11.41 17.20
N ASP A 25 -4.60 -11.24 16.68
CA ASP A 25 -5.48 -10.10 16.99
C ASP A 25 -5.77 -10.01 18.50
N ARG A 26 -6.05 -11.15 19.16
CA ARG A 26 -6.29 -11.19 20.60
C ARG A 26 -5.04 -10.81 21.40
N ARG A 27 -3.85 -11.27 20.98
CA ARG A 27 -2.58 -10.92 21.64
C ARG A 27 -2.26 -9.44 21.52
N GLU A 28 -2.41 -8.87 20.34
CA GLU A 28 -2.21 -7.44 20.10
C GLU A 28 -3.15 -6.59 20.96
N SER A 29 -4.42 -6.99 21.06
CA SER A 29 -5.40 -6.34 21.93
C SER A 29 -5.02 -6.41 23.42
N GLY A 30 -4.24 -7.43 23.80
CA GLY A 30 -3.66 -7.60 25.14
C GLY A 30 -2.30 -6.93 25.34
N GLY A 31 -1.80 -6.18 24.34
CA GLY A 31 -0.49 -5.52 24.39
C GLY A 31 0.70 -6.44 24.12
N GLY A 32 0.46 -7.63 23.58
CA GLY A 32 1.53 -8.56 23.17
C GLY A 32 2.17 -8.19 21.85
N ASP A 33 3.49 -8.39 21.73
CA ASP A 33 4.21 -8.21 20.46
C ASP A 33 3.92 -9.39 19.52
N THR A 34 3.36 -9.10 18.34
CA THR A 34 3.06 -10.06 17.28
C THR A 34 3.80 -9.74 15.97
N SER A 35 4.74 -8.81 16.00
CA SER A 35 5.42 -8.29 14.80
C SER A 35 6.05 -9.41 13.96
N CYS A 36 6.74 -10.36 14.58
CA CYS A 36 7.38 -11.44 13.85
C CYS A 36 6.38 -12.43 13.22
N PRO A 37 5.40 -13.01 13.94
CA PRO A 37 4.39 -13.86 13.31
C PRO A 37 3.57 -13.14 12.23
N ARG A 38 3.31 -11.84 12.37
CA ARG A 38 2.67 -11.02 11.31
C ARG A 38 3.52 -10.94 10.05
N GLN A 39 4.85 -10.77 10.18
CA GLN A 39 5.74 -10.79 9.01
C GLN A 39 5.75 -12.17 8.31
N VAL A 40 5.77 -13.26 9.08
CA VAL A 40 5.67 -14.61 8.50
C VAL A 40 4.33 -14.81 7.79
N LEU A 41 3.23 -14.29 8.36
CA LEU A 41 1.91 -14.35 7.74
C LEU A 41 1.84 -13.55 6.43
N ARG A 42 2.44 -12.35 6.39
CA ARG A 42 2.55 -11.55 5.15
C ARG A 42 3.34 -12.28 4.08
N GLU A 43 4.46 -12.90 4.44
CA GLU A 43 5.24 -13.75 3.53
C GLU A 43 4.39 -14.91 3.00
N LEU A 44 3.64 -15.60 3.87
CA LEU A 44 2.80 -16.73 3.50
C LEU A 44 1.71 -16.31 2.49
N ARG A 45 1.02 -15.20 2.75
CA ARG A 45 0.02 -14.64 1.83
C ARG A 45 0.64 -14.31 0.48
N TRP A 46 1.79 -13.61 0.46
CA TRP A 46 2.50 -13.32 -0.78
C TRP A 46 2.85 -14.59 -1.55
N ARG A 47 3.33 -15.64 -0.87
CA ARG A 47 3.67 -16.91 -1.54
C ARG A 47 2.46 -17.59 -2.14
N PHE A 48 1.32 -17.59 -1.46
CA PHE A 48 0.08 -18.17 -1.99
C PHE A 48 -0.44 -17.43 -3.22
N GLU A 49 -0.34 -16.11 -3.21
CA GLU A 49 -0.93 -15.26 -4.26
C GLU A 49 -0.01 -15.11 -5.48
N TYR A 50 1.30 -15.05 -5.26
CA TYR A 50 2.26 -14.59 -6.26
C TYR A 50 3.36 -15.60 -6.60
N THR A 51 3.34 -16.81 -6.05
CA THR A 51 4.34 -17.84 -6.39
C THR A 51 3.71 -19.22 -6.63
N ALA A 52 4.40 -20.05 -7.44
CA ALA A 52 4.03 -21.44 -7.65
C ALA A 52 4.83 -22.41 -6.75
N ASP A 53 5.66 -21.91 -5.82
CA ASP A 53 6.54 -22.71 -4.98
C ASP A 53 5.80 -23.29 -3.76
N THR A 54 5.16 -24.44 -3.96
CA THR A 54 4.45 -25.15 -2.90
C THR A 54 5.35 -25.60 -1.75
N SER A 55 6.65 -25.82 -2.01
CA SER A 55 7.62 -26.19 -0.97
C SER A 55 7.89 -25.02 -0.03
N ALA A 56 8.15 -23.84 -0.59
CA ALA A 56 8.34 -22.63 0.19
C ALA A 56 7.06 -22.23 0.95
N ILE A 57 5.87 -22.42 0.35
CA ILE A 57 4.58 -22.18 1.03
C ILE A 57 4.46 -23.08 2.28
N ARG A 58 4.69 -24.40 2.14
CA ARG A 58 4.62 -25.33 3.27
C ARG A 58 5.65 -25.00 4.36
N ALA A 59 6.89 -24.66 3.98
CA ALA A 59 7.92 -24.25 4.93
C ALA A 59 7.54 -22.98 5.69
N THR A 60 6.95 -21.99 5.00
CA THR A 60 6.50 -20.74 5.61
C THR A 60 5.30 -20.98 6.54
N LEU A 61 4.35 -21.83 6.16
CA LEU A 61 3.23 -22.24 7.03
C LEU A 61 3.72 -22.95 8.31
N ALA A 62 4.69 -23.87 8.19
CA ALA A 62 5.28 -24.52 9.34
C ALA A 62 5.98 -23.52 10.28
N ARG A 63 6.68 -22.54 9.72
CA ARG A 63 7.29 -21.45 10.49
C ARG A 63 6.23 -20.59 11.19
N LEU A 64 5.14 -20.24 10.51
CA LEU A 64 4.03 -19.49 11.10
C LEU A 64 3.43 -20.22 12.32
N ARG A 65 3.20 -21.54 12.22
CA ARG A 65 2.76 -22.37 13.35
C ARG A 65 3.69 -22.27 14.55
N THR A 66 5.00 -22.38 14.29
CA THR A 66 6.01 -22.28 15.34
C THR A 66 5.97 -20.93 16.02
N TRP A 67 5.96 -19.84 15.28
CA TRP A 67 5.96 -18.48 15.83
C TRP A 67 4.65 -18.13 16.54
N ALA A 68 3.52 -18.60 16.00
CA ALA A 68 2.21 -18.38 16.64
C ALA A 68 2.05 -19.17 17.95
N ALA A 69 2.76 -20.29 18.11
CA ALA A 69 2.71 -21.07 19.35
C ALA A 69 3.56 -20.49 20.49
N LEU A 70 4.48 -19.55 20.19
CA LEU A 70 5.29 -18.92 21.24
C LEU A 70 4.43 -17.94 22.07
N SER A 71 4.53 -18.05 23.39
CA SER A 71 3.80 -17.20 24.35
C SER A 71 4.27 -15.73 24.33
N SER A 72 5.50 -15.49 23.90
CA SER A 72 6.04 -14.15 23.62
C SER A 72 6.80 -14.22 22.31
N SER A 73 6.54 -13.28 21.38
CA SER A 73 7.50 -13.04 20.30
C SER A 73 8.86 -12.76 20.93
N PRO A 74 9.95 -13.34 20.41
CA PRO A 74 11.26 -12.80 20.75
C PRO A 74 11.16 -11.31 20.48
N ALA A 75 11.56 -10.49 21.47
CA ALA A 75 11.60 -9.05 21.27
C ALA A 75 12.18 -8.80 19.86
N ALA A 76 11.51 -7.96 19.08
CA ALA A 76 11.92 -7.64 17.72
C ALA A 76 13.30 -6.96 17.75
N SER A 77 14.32 -7.76 18.10
CA SER A 77 15.70 -7.32 18.03
C SER A 77 16.05 -7.24 16.57
N HIS A 78 16.48 -6.06 16.14
CA HIS A 78 17.05 -5.92 14.81
C HIS A 78 18.28 -6.80 14.70
N ASP A 79 18.38 -7.53 13.58
CA ASP A 79 19.55 -8.31 13.25
C ASP A 79 20.76 -7.43 12.94
N ALA A 80 21.91 -8.03 12.68
CA ALA A 80 23.14 -7.34 12.31
C ALA A 80 23.02 -6.52 11.00
N GLU A 81 21.99 -6.76 10.21
CA GLU A 81 21.70 -6.04 8.97
C GLU A 81 20.72 -4.88 9.17
N GLY A 82 20.09 -4.76 10.35
CA GLY A 82 19.16 -3.69 10.71
C GLY A 82 17.70 -4.01 10.40
N THR A 83 17.38 -5.27 10.07
CA THR A 83 16.01 -5.75 9.85
C THR A 83 15.45 -6.47 11.07
N HIS A 84 14.19 -6.89 11.00
CA HIS A 84 13.53 -7.71 12.04
C HIS A 84 13.98 -9.19 12.03
N GLY A 85 15.25 -9.46 11.76
CA GLY A 85 15.85 -10.77 11.89
C GLY A 85 15.21 -11.84 10.99
N ASP A 86 15.01 -13.03 11.57
CA ASP A 86 14.55 -14.24 10.85
C ASP A 86 13.03 -14.27 10.59
N CYS A 87 12.30 -13.19 10.86
CA CYS A 87 10.84 -13.15 10.67
C CYS A 87 10.44 -13.41 9.22
N THR A 88 11.18 -12.86 8.26
CA THR A 88 11.03 -13.17 6.83
C THR A 88 12.38 -13.16 6.12
N ASN A 89 12.53 -13.99 5.09
CA ASN A 89 13.72 -14.01 4.21
C ASN A 89 13.47 -13.24 2.89
N VAL A 90 12.29 -12.68 2.70
CA VAL A 90 11.92 -11.95 1.49
C VAL A 90 12.31 -10.50 1.65
N TRP A 91 13.28 -10.06 0.86
CA TRP A 91 13.93 -8.75 1.01
C TRP A 91 12.95 -7.56 0.93
N PHE A 92 12.06 -7.53 -0.08
CA PHE A 92 11.13 -6.41 -0.22
C PHE A 92 10.10 -6.35 0.94
N LEU A 93 9.74 -7.49 1.55
CA LEU A 93 8.89 -7.50 2.75
C LEU A 93 9.64 -6.99 3.99
N LYS A 94 10.96 -7.23 4.08
CA LYS A 94 11.81 -6.62 5.10
C LYS A 94 11.89 -5.10 4.92
N LEU A 95 12.05 -4.64 3.67
CA LEU A 95 12.09 -3.22 3.33
C LEU A 95 10.80 -2.52 3.73
N ASP A 96 9.65 -3.04 3.27
CA ASP A 96 8.33 -2.49 3.56
C ASP A 96 8.01 -2.47 5.07
N ALA A 97 8.45 -3.49 5.83
CA ALA A 97 8.28 -3.52 7.28
C ALA A 97 9.08 -2.43 8.03
N CYS A 98 10.15 -1.91 7.43
CA CYS A 98 11.06 -0.95 8.06
C CYS A 98 10.91 0.47 7.51
N VAL A 99 10.33 0.65 6.32
CA VAL A 99 10.39 1.93 5.59
C VAL A 99 9.78 3.10 6.37
N ASP A 100 8.61 2.91 6.97
CA ASP A 100 7.95 3.99 7.72
C ASP A 100 8.77 4.44 8.94
N GLN A 101 9.45 3.49 9.59
CA GLN A 101 10.36 3.79 10.67
C GLN A 101 11.60 4.52 10.17
N MET A 102 12.20 4.07 9.05
CA MET A 102 13.36 4.74 8.43
C MET A 102 13.06 6.16 7.97
N LEU A 103 11.80 6.49 7.69
CA LEU A 103 11.34 7.82 7.31
C LEU A 103 10.98 8.70 8.51
N SER A 104 10.99 8.18 9.75
CA SER A 104 10.73 8.95 10.96
C SER A 104 11.97 9.77 11.39
N ASP A 105 11.73 10.90 12.07
CA ASP A 105 12.82 11.75 12.59
C ASP A 105 13.65 11.05 13.67
N GLU A 106 13.02 10.18 14.45
CA GLU A 106 13.63 9.43 15.54
C GLU A 106 14.60 8.34 15.08
N PHE A 107 14.53 7.94 13.80
CA PHE A 107 15.32 6.81 13.29
C PHE A 107 16.83 7.07 13.30
N ASP A 108 17.25 8.25 12.89
CA ASP A 108 18.68 8.61 12.79
C ASP A 108 19.39 8.64 14.17
N GLU A 109 18.63 8.79 15.26
CA GLU A 109 19.17 8.81 16.63
C GLU A 109 19.46 7.40 17.16
N GLN A 110 18.89 6.37 16.58
CA GLN A 110 19.00 4.98 17.06
C GLN A 110 20.31 4.29 16.65
N GLY A 111 21.08 4.87 15.71
CA GLY A 111 22.35 4.30 15.24
C GLY A 111 22.23 2.90 14.62
N ARG A 112 21.03 2.52 14.12
CA ARG A 112 20.75 1.19 13.59
C ARG A 112 21.54 0.94 12.31
N PRO A 113 22.20 -0.22 12.14
CA PRO A 113 22.80 -0.58 10.87
C PRO A 113 21.71 -0.79 9.82
N LEU A 114 22.00 -0.45 8.57
CA LEU A 114 21.08 -0.59 7.43
C LEU A 114 21.72 -1.40 6.30
N ARG A 115 22.54 -2.42 6.65
CA ARG A 115 23.31 -3.21 5.68
C ARG A 115 22.44 -3.95 4.67
N PHE A 116 21.19 -4.26 5.02
CA PHE A 116 20.25 -4.87 4.07
C PHE A 116 19.98 -3.97 2.85
N LEU A 117 20.24 -2.65 2.93
CA LEU A 117 20.17 -1.71 1.81
C LEU A 117 21.37 -1.78 0.87
N ASP A 118 22.50 -2.41 1.29
CA ASP A 118 23.70 -2.58 0.44
C ASP A 118 23.38 -3.34 -0.84
N ARG A 119 22.30 -4.14 -0.83
CA ARG A 119 21.80 -4.86 -2.01
C ARG A 119 21.48 -3.92 -3.17
N ILE A 120 20.99 -2.70 -2.87
CA ILE A 120 20.51 -1.73 -3.88
C ILE A 120 21.30 -0.41 -3.85
N ASN A 121 22.26 -0.26 -2.95
CA ASN A 121 23.07 0.97 -2.81
C ASN A 121 24.22 1.02 -3.84
N ASP A 122 23.92 0.66 -5.06
CA ASP A 122 24.77 0.75 -6.24
C ASP A 122 23.88 0.99 -7.45
N PRO A 123 24.19 1.97 -8.34
CA PRO A 123 23.35 2.32 -9.47
C PRO A 123 23.01 1.17 -10.41
N ASP A 124 23.99 0.31 -10.71
CA ASP A 124 23.79 -0.79 -11.64
C ASP A 124 22.94 -1.89 -10.96
N ARG A 125 23.21 -2.22 -9.71
CA ARG A 125 22.39 -3.17 -8.92
C ARG A 125 20.96 -2.69 -8.76
N LEU A 126 20.74 -1.40 -8.45
CA LEU A 126 19.39 -0.84 -8.34
C LEU A 126 18.67 -0.94 -9.66
N LYS A 127 19.32 -0.57 -10.76
CA LYS A 127 18.74 -0.65 -12.11
C LYS A 127 18.36 -2.09 -12.45
N ASP A 128 19.29 -3.04 -12.31
CA ASP A 128 19.07 -4.45 -12.64
C ASP A 128 17.94 -5.04 -11.78
N TYR A 129 17.88 -4.69 -10.50
CA TYR A 129 16.80 -5.09 -9.61
C TYR A 129 15.45 -4.59 -10.10
N LEU A 130 15.29 -3.27 -10.32
CA LEU A 130 14.04 -2.68 -10.77
C LEU A 130 13.59 -3.23 -12.15
N GLU A 131 14.52 -3.40 -13.09
CA GLU A 131 14.23 -3.97 -14.41
C GLU A 131 13.79 -5.44 -14.30
N SER A 132 14.39 -6.22 -13.39
CA SER A 132 14.02 -7.62 -13.17
C SER A 132 12.59 -7.79 -12.65
N LEU A 133 12.04 -6.78 -11.97
CA LEU A 133 10.69 -6.81 -11.42
C LEU A 133 9.59 -6.50 -12.46
N ARG A 134 9.94 -5.82 -13.55
CA ARG A 134 8.94 -5.36 -14.54
C ARG A 134 8.24 -6.48 -15.28
N VAL A 135 8.90 -7.63 -15.46
CA VAL A 135 8.42 -8.73 -16.31
C VAL A 135 8.31 -10.02 -15.51
N SER A 136 7.09 -10.52 -15.36
CA SER A 136 6.82 -11.86 -14.81
C SER A 136 6.82 -12.90 -15.92
N ARG A 137 7.53 -14.02 -15.71
CA ARG A 137 7.65 -15.17 -16.61
C ARG A 137 7.06 -16.41 -15.94
N LEU A 138 5.73 -16.40 -15.79
CA LEU A 138 5.01 -17.39 -15.00
C LEU A 138 5.21 -18.82 -15.46
N ASP A 139 5.48 -19.03 -16.75
CA ASP A 139 5.79 -20.33 -17.37
C ASP A 139 7.23 -20.82 -17.12
N GLU A 140 8.15 -19.91 -16.78
CA GLU A 140 9.56 -20.25 -16.52
C GLU A 140 9.83 -20.49 -15.02
N ASP A 141 9.42 -19.56 -14.15
CA ASP A 141 9.77 -19.60 -12.72
C ASP A 141 8.55 -19.61 -11.78
N GLY A 142 7.33 -19.45 -12.32
CA GLY A 142 6.11 -19.47 -11.53
C GLY A 142 5.98 -18.30 -10.54
N ILE A 143 6.68 -17.18 -10.77
CA ILE A 143 6.66 -16.02 -9.87
C ILE A 143 5.97 -14.85 -10.54
N ASP A 144 4.88 -14.36 -9.93
CA ASP A 144 4.29 -13.07 -10.28
C ASP A 144 5.00 -11.95 -9.49
N ARG A 145 5.77 -11.15 -10.20
CA ARG A 145 6.59 -10.07 -9.61
C ARG A 145 5.80 -8.80 -9.30
N ARG A 146 4.52 -8.75 -9.67
CA ARG A 146 3.69 -7.55 -9.49
C ARG A 146 3.71 -7.02 -8.06
N LYS A 147 3.58 -7.90 -7.07
CA LYS A 147 3.55 -7.49 -5.66
C LYS A 147 4.89 -6.91 -5.21
N GLU A 148 5.99 -7.57 -5.56
CA GLU A 148 7.34 -7.08 -5.26
C GLU A 148 7.62 -5.76 -6.00
N LEU A 149 7.25 -5.66 -7.29
CA LEU A 149 7.35 -4.42 -8.07
C LEU A 149 6.63 -3.27 -7.39
N ASN A 150 5.39 -3.49 -6.90
CA ASN A 150 4.60 -2.46 -6.23
C ASN A 150 5.27 -1.97 -4.93
N PHE A 151 5.58 -2.88 -4.03
CA PHE A 151 6.12 -2.52 -2.72
C PHE A 151 7.54 -1.95 -2.83
N ALA A 152 8.43 -2.65 -3.54
CA ALA A 152 9.81 -2.20 -3.66
C ALA A 152 9.92 -0.84 -4.36
N THR A 153 9.17 -0.58 -5.44
CA THR A 153 9.23 0.74 -6.10
C THR A 153 8.68 1.84 -5.22
N ALA A 154 7.55 1.61 -4.55
CA ALA A 154 6.95 2.57 -3.63
C ALA A 154 7.92 2.96 -2.50
N ASP A 155 8.54 1.98 -1.87
CA ASP A 155 9.46 2.17 -0.76
C ASP A 155 10.77 2.82 -1.19
N LEU A 156 11.33 2.39 -2.32
CA LEU A 156 12.57 2.96 -2.84
C LEU A 156 12.39 4.40 -3.33
N VAL A 157 11.23 4.73 -3.92
CA VAL A 157 10.89 6.12 -4.27
C VAL A 157 10.85 6.98 -3.01
N ARG A 158 10.18 6.54 -1.96
CA ARG A 158 10.10 7.26 -0.68
C ARG A 158 11.48 7.44 -0.05
N LEU A 159 12.26 6.38 0.06
CA LEU A 159 13.59 6.42 0.69
C LEU A 159 14.60 7.25 -0.12
N ILE A 160 14.63 7.12 -1.45
CA ILE A 160 15.67 7.75 -2.28
C ILE A 160 15.29 9.19 -2.63
N LEU A 161 13.99 9.50 -2.89
CA LEU A 161 13.58 10.81 -3.36
C LEU A 161 13.06 11.72 -2.25
N TRP A 162 12.46 11.19 -1.18
CA TRP A 162 11.91 12.03 -0.12
C TRP A 162 12.90 12.24 1.02
N ARG A 163 13.28 11.14 1.67
CA ARG A 163 14.12 11.22 2.85
C ARG A 163 15.06 10.02 2.94
N ARG A 164 16.33 10.33 2.87
CA ARG A 164 17.39 9.33 3.07
C ARG A 164 17.78 9.30 4.54
N PRO A 165 17.76 8.15 5.22
CA PRO A 165 18.36 8.03 6.54
C PRO A 165 19.79 8.55 6.55
N ARG A 166 20.12 9.44 7.49
CA ARG A 166 21.42 10.13 7.55
C ARG A 166 22.56 9.21 7.98
N ASN A 167 22.23 8.16 8.73
CA ASN A 167 23.17 7.18 9.24
C ASN A 167 23.57 6.11 8.22
N TYR A 168 23.14 6.23 6.94
CA TYR A 168 23.46 5.30 5.87
C TYR A 168 24.15 6.01 4.69
N PRO A 169 25.29 5.47 4.19
CA PRO A 169 26.08 6.12 3.13
C PRO A 169 25.49 5.85 1.75
N TRP A 170 24.43 6.57 1.38
CA TRP A 170 23.76 6.45 0.10
C TRP A 170 24.64 6.91 -1.08
N ASP A 171 24.67 6.11 -2.17
CA ASP A 171 25.21 6.57 -3.45
C ASP A 171 24.33 7.70 -4.02
N ALA A 172 24.95 8.83 -4.37
CA ALA A 172 24.22 10.00 -4.86
C ALA A 172 23.56 9.78 -6.23
N ARG A 173 24.02 8.79 -7.01
CA ARG A 173 23.51 8.48 -8.37
C ARG A 173 22.20 7.70 -8.36
N LEU A 174 21.77 7.11 -7.24
CA LEU A 174 20.55 6.32 -7.15
C LEU A 174 19.29 7.11 -7.52
N GLU A 175 19.27 8.40 -7.19
CA GLU A 175 18.15 9.28 -7.57
C GLU A 175 17.96 9.34 -9.09
N THR A 176 19.05 9.49 -9.82
CA THR A 176 19.01 9.51 -11.30
C THR A 176 18.50 8.18 -11.86
N VAL A 177 18.93 7.06 -11.29
CA VAL A 177 18.49 5.73 -11.71
C VAL A 177 16.99 5.54 -11.51
N ILE A 178 16.48 5.85 -10.31
CA ILE A 178 15.06 5.63 -10.01
C ILE A 178 14.14 6.56 -10.82
N ARG A 179 14.52 7.84 -10.99
CA ARG A 179 13.76 8.77 -11.83
C ARG A 179 13.71 8.32 -13.27
N ARG A 180 14.83 7.86 -13.83
CA ARG A 180 14.88 7.32 -15.19
C ARG A 180 14.01 6.07 -15.34
N PHE A 181 14.11 5.14 -14.39
CA PHE A 181 13.28 3.94 -14.39
C PHE A 181 11.79 4.28 -14.42
N ILE A 182 11.33 5.23 -13.60
CA ILE A 182 9.92 5.64 -13.54
C ILE A 182 9.46 6.24 -14.88
N ILE A 183 10.27 7.11 -15.49
CA ILE A 183 9.94 7.73 -16.78
C ILE A 183 9.81 6.66 -17.89
N GLU A 184 10.72 5.68 -17.92
CA GLU A 184 10.74 4.60 -18.92
C GLU A 184 9.67 3.52 -18.65
N TRP A 185 9.15 3.47 -17.42
CA TRP A 185 8.15 2.47 -17.02
C TRP A 185 6.72 2.91 -17.29
N GLN A 186 6.40 4.21 -17.18
CA GLN A 186 5.06 4.72 -17.47
C GLN A 186 4.66 4.47 -18.91
N ASP A 187 3.48 3.90 -19.13
CA ASP A 187 2.97 3.63 -20.49
C ASP A 187 2.40 4.90 -21.13
N PRO A 188 2.95 5.36 -22.27
CA PRO A 188 2.48 6.58 -22.91
C PRO A 188 1.08 6.45 -23.51
N THR A 189 0.58 5.22 -23.74
CA THR A 189 -0.75 4.98 -24.33
C THR A 189 -1.85 5.07 -23.30
N THR A 190 -1.61 4.51 -22.10
CA THR A 190 -2.60 4.46 -21.01
C THR A 190 -2.34 5.49 -19.92
N GLY A 191 -1.12 6.04 -19.85
CA GLY A 191 -0.66 6.88 -18.74
C GLY A 191 -0.43 6.11 -17.44
N PHE A 192 -0.68 4.80 -17.41
CA PHE A 192 -0.59 3.97 -16.21
C PHE A 192 0.81 3.34 -16.08
N PHE A 193 1.13 3.00 -14.85
CA PHE A 193 2.16 2.03 -14.51
C PHE A 193 1.53 0.65 -14.47
N GLY A 194 2.29 -0.39 -14.83
CA GLY A 194 1.76 -1.75 -14.85
C GLY A 194 2.86 -2.80 -14.84
N ALA A 195 2.49 -4.02 -14.46
CA ALA A 195 3.34 -5.19 -14.60
C ALA A 195 3.24 -5.76 -16.02
N ASP A 196 4.35 -6.26 -16.53
CA ASP A 196 4.38 -6.98 -17.79
C ASP A 196 4.40 -8.49 -17.51
N TYR A 197 3.64 -9.24 -18.31
CA TYR A 197 3.62 -10.70 -18.29
C TYR A 197 4.10 -11.22 -19.64
N LEU A 198 5.11 -12.06 -19.63
CA LEU A 198 5.56 -12.77 -20.82
C LEU A 198 4.92 -14.18 -20.82
N ILE A 199 4.17 -14.49 -21.88
CA ILE A 199 3.51 -15.78 -22.08
C ILE A 199 3.95 -16.29 -23.46
N GLY A 200 4.91 -17.21 -23.48
CA GLY A 200 5.62 -17.59 -24.70
C GLY A 200 6.31 -16.38 -25.35
N SER A 201 5.96 -16.04 -26.56
CA SER A 201 6.49 -14.86 -27.28
C SER A 201 5.65 -13.59 -27.12
N ARG A 202 4.55 -13.63 -26.38
CA ARG A 202 3.62 -12.50 -26.22
C ARG A 202 3.89 -11.77 -24.91
N ARG A 203 3.94 -10.44 -24.98
CA ARG A 203 4.01 -9.56 -23.81
C ARG A 203 2.65 -8.92 -23.58
N LEU A 204 2.10 -9.10 -22.40
CA LEU A 204 0.91 -8.44 -21.91
C LEU A 204 1.33 -7.41 -20.87
N ARG A 205 0.92 -6.16 -21.04
CA ARG A 205 1.08 -5.11 -20.03
C ARG A 205 -0.27 -4.82 -19.37
N THR A 206 -0.29 -4.70 -18.06
CA THR A 206 -1.50 -4.33 -17.30
C THR A 206 -1.58 -2.82 -17.10
N ALA A 207 -2.80 -2.30 -16.97
CA ALA A 207 -3.05 -0.99 -16.38
C ALA A 207 -3.35 -1.23 -14.89
N ASP A 208 -2.40 -0.87 -14.01
CA ASP A 208 -2.48 -1.19 -12.59
C ASP A 208 -2.75 0.07 -11.76
N LEU A 209 -3.93 0.12 -11.12
CA LEU A 209 -4.37 1.26 -10.32
C LEU A 209 -3.45 1.49 -9.11
N SER A 210 -3.08 0.42 -8.39
CA SER A 210 -2.24 0.50 -7.20
C SER A 210 -0.84 1.02 -7.50
N LEU A 211 -0.19 0.47 -8.55
CA LEU A 211 1.12 0.94 -9.01
C LEU A 211 1.05 2.41 -9.43
N THR A 212 0.02 2.78 -10.18
CA THR A 212 -0.18 4.16 -10.67
C THR A 212 -0.43 5.13 -9.51
N PHE A 213 -1.27 4.75 -8.56
CA PHE A 213 -1.51 5.53 -7.35
C PHE A 213 -0.23 5.78 -6.55
N HIS A 214 0.57 4.74 -6.27
CA HIS A 214 1.80 4.88 -5.52
C HIS A 214 2.79 5.82 -6.22
N MET A 215 2.97 5.67 -7.54
CA MET A 215 3.88 6.54 -8.28
C MET A 215 3.37 7.99 -8.30
N ALA A 216 2.11 8.22 -8.61
CA ALA A 216 1.54 9.57 -8.62
C ALA A 216 1.62 10.22 -7.23
N ARG A 217 1.29 9.49 -6.16
CA ARG A 217 1.31 9.97 -4.79
C ARG A 217 2.73 10.30 -4.33
N TYR A 218 3.68 9.38 -4.50
CA TYR A 218 5.02 9.54 -3.96
C TYR A 218 5.91 10.44 -4.82
N LEU A 219 5.50 10.76 -6.04
CA LEU A 219 6.10 11.79 -6.88
C LEU A 219 5.32 13.12 -6.82
N GLU A 220 4.35 13.24 -5.91
CA GLU A 220 3.54 14.46 -5.73
C GLU A 220 2.91 14.95 -7.05
N GLY A 221 2.40 14.05 -7.86
CA GLY A 221 1.86 14.34 -9.19
C GLY A 221 2.91 14.51 -10.29
N GLY A 222 4.20 14.32 -10.01
CA GLY A 222 5.30 14.43 -10.98
C GLY A 222 5.39 13.25 -11.95
N VAL A 223 4.26 12.79 -12.48
CA VAL A 223 4.15 11.74 -13.51
C VAL A 223 3.72 12.36 -14.85
N GLY A 224 3.97 11.62 -15.95
CA GLY A 224 3.60 12.06 -17.29
C GLY A 224 2.20 11.60 -17.74
N TYR A 225 1.86 11.92 -19.00
CA TYR A 225 0.73 11.36 -19.73
C TYR A 225 -0.63 11.51 -19.04
N TRP A 226 -0.87 12.62 -18.33
CA TRP A 226 -2.11 12.87 -17.57
C TRP A 226 -3.39 12.72 -18.40
N PRO A 227 -3.50 13.21 -19.67
CA PRO A 227 -4.71 13.00 -20.47
C PRO A 227 -5.06 11.52 -20.66
N GLN A 228 -4.06 10.69 -20.97
CA GLN A 228 -4.21 9.25 -21.13
C GLN A 228 -4.53 8.56 -19.81
N LEU A 229 -3.85 8.96 -18.71
CA LEU A 229 -4.10 8.44 -17.38
C LEU A 229 -5.55 8.67 -16.96
N ILE A 230 -6.11 9.86 -17.19
CA ILE A 230 -7.48 10.21 -16.84
C ILE A 230 -8.48 9.35 -17.64
N ASP A 231 -8.29 9.23 -18.94
CA ASP A 231 -9.17 8.45 -19.80
C ASP A 231 -9.14 6.95 -19.40
N THR A 232 -7.95 6.42 -19.09
CA THR A 232 -7.80 5.05 -18.59
C THR A 232 -8.46 4.88 -17.24
N LEU A 233 -8.18 5.75 -16.26
CA LEU A 233 -8.74 5.72 -14.91
C LEU A 233 -10.26 5.64 -14.94
N LEU A 234 -10.90 6.52 -15.71
CA LEU A 234 -12.37 6.55 -15.84
C LEU A 234 -12.94 5.35 -16.61
N SER A 235 -12.15 4.67 -17.45
CA SER A 235 -12.59 3.51 -18.23
C SER A 235 -12.56 2.21 -17.44
N ILE A 236 -11.69 2.08 -16.43
CA ILE A 236 -11.50 0.84 -15.65
C ILE A 236 -12.35 0.79 -14.36
N ARG A 237 -13.28 1.72 -14.16
CA ARG A 237 -14.07 1.83 -12.92
C ARG A 237 -14.82 0.56 -12.53
N ASP A 238 -15.28 -0.21 -13.51
CA ASP A 238 -16.07 -1.43 -13.32
C ASP A 238 -15.19 -2.71 -13.35
N CYS A 239 -13.87 -2.54 -13.50
CA CYS A 239 -12.91 -3.63 -13.45
C CYS A 239 -12.49 -3.95 -12.00
N ARG A 240 -11.94 -5.16 -11.80
CA ARG A 240 -11.43 -5.57 -10.48
C ARG A 240 -10.05 -4.99 -10.20
N TYR A 241 -9.87 -4.57 -8.96
CA TYR A 241 -8.57 -4.18 -8.42
C TYR A 241 -7.57 -5.35 -8.52
N PRO A 242 -6.31 -5.11 -8.89
CA PRO A 242 -5.66 -3.82 -9.07
C PRO A 242 -5.80 -3.20 -10.47
N ASN A 243 -6.49 -3.85 -11.41
CA ASN A 243 -6.68 -3.34 -12.77
C ASN A 243 -7.98 -2.53 -12.93
N GLY A 244 -8.58 -2.12 -11.83
CA GLY A 244 -9.81 -1.34 -11.75
C GLY A 244 -10.14 -0.91 -10.32
N TRP A 245 -11.36 -0.39 -10.08
CA TRP A 245 -11.73 0.22 -8.80
C TRP A 245 -12.38 -0.75 -7.82
N LEU A 246 -12.91 -1.88 -8.29
CA LEU A 246 -13.74 -2.77 -7.48
C LEU A 246 -12.91 -3.89 -6.85
N ASP A 247 -13.09 -4.12 -5.57
CA ASP A 247 -12.63 -5.32 -4.89
C ASP A 247 -13.56 -6.52 -5.20
N GLU A 248 -13.27 -7.70 -4.66
CA GLU A 248 -14.12 -8.89 -4.81
C GLU A 248 -15.54 -8.67 -4.28
N ILE A 249 -15.68 -7.87 -3.23
CA ILE A 249 -16.96 -7.53 -2.58
C ILE A 249 -17.61 -6.25 -3.14
N GLY A 250 -17.01 -5.60 -4.13
CA GLY A 250 -17.44 -4.32 -4.69
C GLY A 250 -16.56 -3.14 -4.32
N MET A 251 -17.16 -1.98 -4.02
CA MET A 251 -16.40 -0.79 -3.60
C MET A 251 -15.78 -0.98 -2.20
N THR A 252 -14.59 -0.42 -2.00
CA THR A 252 -13.92 -0.31 -0.69
C THR A 252 -13.35 1.09 -0.51
N ASN A 253 -13.17 1.53 0.74
CA ASN A 253 -12.58 2.84 0.99
C ASN A 253 -11.10 2.90 0.63
N HIS A 254 -10.39 1.79 0.65
CA HIS A 254 -9.02 1.68 0.17
C HIS A 254 -8.94 2.08 -1.32
N ASN A 255 -9.68 1.37 -2.18
CA ASN A 255 -9.66 1.64 -3.61
C ASN A 255 -10.23 3.02 -3.95
N ASN A 256 -11.27 3.45 -3.22
CA ASN A 256 -11.85 4.79 -3.36
C ASN A 256 -10.82 5.89 -3.05
N TYR A 257 -9.97 5.68 -2.04
CA TYR A 257 -8.89 6.59 -1.70
C TYR A 257 -7.85 6.67 -2.83
N ASP A 258 -7.40 5.54 -3.38
CA ASP A 258 -6.46 5.50 -4.50
C ASP A 258 -6.99 6.29 -5.70
N VAL A 259 -8.25 6.06 -6.04
CA VAL A 259 -8.95 6.77 -7.13
C VAL A 259 -9.06 8.27 -6.85
N ALA A 260 -9.47 8.65 -5.64
CA ALA A 260 -9.66 10.06 -5.28
C ALA A 260 -8.34 10.85 -5.34
N VAL A 261 -7.24 10.25 -4.90
CA VAL A 261 -5.90 10.86 -5.00
C VAL A 261 -5.48 11.04 -6.46
N LEU A 262 -5.70 10.04 -7.31
CA LEU A 262 -5.40 10.16 -8.74
C LEU A 262 -6.26 11.23 -9.41
N LEU A 263 -7.56 11.31 -9.08
CA LEU A 263 -8.45 12.36 -9.59
C LEU A 263 -8.02 13.75 -9.09
N GLN A 264 -7.56 13.87 -7.85
CA GLN A 264 -7.07 15.12 -7.29
C GLN A 264 -5.83 15.62 -8.04
N PHE A 265 -4.81 14.78 -8.21
CA PHE A 265 -3.59 15.16 -8.96
C PHE A 265 -3.88 15.44 -10.43
N SER A 266 -4.80 14.71 -11.04
CA SER A 266 -5.15 14.88 -12.45
C SER A 266 -6.07 16.07 -12.72
N TRP A 267 -6.71 16.65 -11.71
CA TRP A 267 -7.72 17.70 -11.85
C TRP A 267 -7.30 18.90 -12.69
N PRO A 268 -6.06 19.46 -12.52
CA PRO A 268 -5.58 20.57 -13.34
C PRO A 268 -5.43 20.22 -14.83
N HIS A 269 -5.28 18.93 -15.15
CA HIS A 269 -5.02 18.42 -16.49
C HIS A 269 -6.28 17.95 -17.23
N MET A 270 -7.44 17.95 -16.54
CA MET A 270 -8.69 17.44 -17.09
C MET A 270 -9.35 18.43 -18.06
N ARG A 271 -9.87 17.88 -19.15
CA ARG A 271 -10.83 18.58 -20.04
C ARG A 271 -12.20 18.72 -19.34
N PRO A 272 -13.06 19.65 -19.78
CA PRO A 272 -14.38 19.85 -19.16
C PRO A 272 -15.26 18.59 -19.09
N ASP A 273 -15.22 17.75 -20.13
CA ASP A 273 -15.95 16.49 -20.17
C ASP A 273 -15.41 15.46 -19.16
N GLN A 274 -14.09 15.40 -19.00
CA GLN A 274 -13.44 14.56 -17.99
C GLN A 274 -13.75 15.03 -16.56
N ARG A 275 -13.73 16.36 -16.30
CA ARG A 275 -14.11 16.92 -14.99
C ARG A 275 -15.54 16.54 -14.61
N ARG A 276 -16.50 16.71 -15.50
CA ARG A 276 -17.90 16.35 -15.23
C ARG A 276 -18.04 14.87 -14.86
N ARG A 277 -17.38 13.97 -15.62
CA ARG A 277 -17.38 12.54 -15.32
C ARG A 277 -16.71 12.24 -13.97
N ALA A 278 -15.60 12.90 -13.66
CA ALA A 278 -14.91 12.77 -12.38
C ALA A 278 -15.76 13.27 -11.20
N GLU A 279 -16.51 14.38 -11.37
CA GLU A 279 -17.47 14.90 -10.39
C GLU A 279 -18.59 13.87 -10.12
N GLU A 280 -19.15 13.28 -11.16
CA GLU A 280 -20.18 12.23 -11.05
C GLU A 280 -19.65 11.02 -10.28
N GLU A 281 -18.41 10.57 -10.58
CA GLU A 281 -17.80 9.45 -9.89
C GLU A 281 -17.42 9.78 -8.44
N LEU A 282 -16.85 10.94 -8.16
CA LEU A 282 -16.56 11.37 -6.79
C LEU A 282 -17.83 11.48 -5.94
N THR A 283 -18.92 11.96 -6.53
CA THR A 283 -20.24 12.00 -5.88
C THR A 283 -20.68 10.57 -5.53
N ARG A 284 -20.60 9.65 -6.47
CA ARG A 284 -20.96 8.23 -6.28
C ARG A 284 -20.11 7.55 -5.20
N LEU A 285 -18.80 7.77 -5.20
CA LEU A 285 -17.88 7.22 -4.20
C LEU A 285 -18.17 7.78 -2.80
N LEU A 286 -18.41 9.09 -2.70
CA LEU A 286 -18.73 9.75 -1.44
C LEU A 286 -20.09 9.28 -0.90
N ASP A 287 -21.11 9.20 -1.74
CA ASP A 287 -22.44 8.71 -1.36
C ASP A 287 -22.34 7.28 -0.82
N TRP A 288 -21.67 6.38 -1.54
CA TRP A 288 -21.43 5.01 -1.07
C TRP A 288 -20.68 4.97 0.27
N CYS A 289 -19.62 5.78 0.43
CA CYS A 289 -18.85 5.83 1.67
C CYS A 289 -19.73 6.24 2.86
N LEU A 290 -20.60 7.25 2.68
CA LEU A 290 -21.43 7.80 3.74
C LEU A 290 -22.71 6.98 4.04
N THR A 291 -23.21 6.21 3.06
CA THR A 291 -24.50 5.52 3.20
C THR A 291 -24.37 4.01 3.32
N ALA A 292 -23.36 3.40 2.68
CA ALA A 292 -23.18 1.96 2.63
C ALA A 292 -21.97 1.44 3.42
N ALA A 293 -20.92 2.27 3.58
CA ALA A 293 -19.68 1.80 4.21
C ALA A 293 -19.61 2.07 5.72
N ILE A 294 -20.45 2.95 6.26
CA ILE A 294 -20.49 3.29 7.69
C ILE A 294 -21.91 3.29 8.24
N THR A 295 -22.03 3.00 9.55
CA THR A 295 -23.27 3.25 10.30
C THR A 295 -23.41 4.74 10.68
N PRO A 296 -24.61 5.20 11.05
CA PRO A 296 -24.78 6.54 11.62
C PRO A 296 -23.92 6.82 12.86
N ALA A 297 -23.46 5.78 13.56
CA ALA A 297 -22.56 5.88 14.71
C ALA A 297 -21.07 5.93 14.33
N GLY A 298 -20.72 5.95 13.01
CA GLY A 298 -19.34 5.98 12.52
C GLY A 298 -18.63 4.62 12.57
N GLU A 299 -19.38 3.51 12.68
CA GLU A 299 -18.80 2.16 12.62
C GLU A 299 -18.67 1.72 11.15
N ILE A 300 -17.53 1.17 10.80
CA ILE A 300 -17.30 0.63 9.44
C ILE A 300 -18.06 -0.68 9.29
N VAL A 301 -18.86 -0.80 8.23
CA VAL A 301 -19.63 -2.00 7.88
C VAL A 301 -19.14 -2.66 6.58
N ALA A 302 -18.47 -1.92 5.70
CA ALA A 302 -17.87 -2.44 4.47
C ALA A 302 -16.34 -2.33 4.56
N ARG A 303 -15.66 -3.49 4.64
CA ARG A 303 -14.22 -3.61 4.81
C ARG A 303 -13.65 -4.56 3.77
N ALA A 304 -12.48 -4.23 3.19
CA ALA A 304 -11.80 -5.13 2.28
C ALA A 304 -11.38 -6.44 2.99
N ILE A 305 -11.32 -7.53 2.23
CA ILE A 305 -10.92 -8.84 2.77
C ILE A 305 -9.47 -8.77 3.26
N GLY A 306 -9.25 -9.14 4.52
CA GLY A 306 -7.92 -9.14 5.13
C GLY A 306 -7.42 -7.78 5.64
N GLU A 307 -8.22 -6.72 5.49
CA GLU A 307 -7.91 -5.39 6.02
C GLU A 307 -8.18 -5.35 7.55
N SER A 308 -7.25 -4.80 8.31
CA SER A 308 -7.43 -4.60 9.76
C SER A 308 -8.38 -3.44 10.06
N TRP A 309 -8.89 -3.34 11.31
CA TRP A 309 -9.71 -2.19 11.71
C TRP A 309 -8.97 -0.84 11.61
N PRO A 310 -7.70 -0.71 12.08
CA PRO A 310 -6.93 0.50 11.89
C PRO A 310 -6.79 0.91 10.42
N GLU A 311 -6.48 -0.02 9.52
CA GLU A 311 -6.39 0.24 8.08
C GLU A 311 -7.71 0.72 7.51
N SER A 312 -8.82 0.08 7.85
CA SER A 312 -10.15 0.44 7.35
C SER A 312 -10.54 1.87 7.77
N TYR A 313 -10.29 2.26 9.03
CA TYR A 313 -10.51 3.64 9.47
C TYR A 313 -9.56 4.61 8.78
N TYR A 314 -8.28 4.24 8.62
CA TYR A 314 -7.31 5.07 7.90
C TYR A 314 -7.76 5.36 6.47
N PHE A 315 -8.12 4.34 5.70
CA PHE A 315 -8.49 4.53 4.30
C PHE A 315 -9.79 5.31 4.15
N MET A 316 -10.78 5.08 5.00
CA MET A 316 -12.02 5.86 4.99
C MET A 316 -11.76 7.35 5.31
N ILE A 317 -11.01 7.63 6.36
CA ILE A 317 -10.67 9.00 6.75
C ILE A 317 -9.79 9.65 5.67
N ALA A 318 -8.84 8.91 5.10
CA ALA A 318 -7.98 9.38 4.03
C ALA A 318 -8.76 9.72 2.76
N PHE A 319 -9.76 8.91 2.39
CA PHE A 319 -10.67 9.20 1.29
C PHE A 319 -11.46 10.48 1.55
N LEU A 320 -12.14 10.58 2.69
CA LEU A 320 -12.95 11.75 3.06
C LEU A 320 -12.12 13.04 3.17
N ASP A 321 -10.90 12.96 3.70
CA ASP A 321 -9.98 14.09 3.77
C ASP A 321 -9.52 14.52 2.36
N THR A 322 -9.20 13.56 1.49
CA THR A 322 -8.75 13.83 0.11
C THR A 322 -9.82 14.51 -0.73
N VAL A 323 -11.08 14.09 -0.61
CA VAL A 323 -12.19 14.74 -1.35
C VAL A 323 -12.66 16.05 -0.71
N GLY A 324 -12.02 16.49 0.37
CA GLY A 324 -12.33 17.74 1.08
C GLY A 324 -13.65 17.70 1.83
N TYR A 325 -14.09 16.52 2.30
CA TYR A 325 -15.32 16.38 3.09
C TYR A 325 -15.20 17.10 4.43
N PHE A 326 -14.06 16.97 5.11
CA PHE A 326 -13.78 17.60 6.40
C PHE A 326 -13.23 19.02 6.30
N ASP A 327 -12.63 19.38 5.16
CA ASP A 327 -11.96 20.66 4.96
C ASP A 327 -12.28 21.24 3.57
N ARG A 328 -13.01 22.36 3.56
CA ARG A 328 -13.37 23.04 2.31
C ARG A 328 -12.15 23.46 1.49
N ALA A 329 -11.04 23.81 2.12
CA ALA A 329 -9.83 24.24 1.43
C ALA A 329 -9.18 23.12 0.59
N LYS A 330 -9.39 21.85 0.95
CA LYS A 330 -8.94 20.68 0.20
C LYS A 330 -9.90 20.28 -0.92
N ARG A 331 -11.11 20.84 -0.97
CA ARG A 331 -12.16 20.46 -1.91
C ARG A 331 -11.86 21.02 -3.29
N PHE A 332 -11.60 20.16 -4.25
CA PHE A 332 -11.16 20.52 -5.60
C PHE A 332 -12.22 20.29 -6.68
N TRP A 333 -13.32 19.58 -6.37
CA TRP A 333 -14.23 19.02 -7.36
C TRP A 333 -15.70 19.54 -7.24
N THR A 334 -16.09 20.11 -6.10
CA THR A 334 -17.46 20.61 -5.88
C THR A 334 -17.47 21.80 -4.92
N GLU A 335 -18.49 22.66 -5.08
CA GLU A 335 -18.78 23.78 -4.15
C GLU A 335 -19.84 23.40 -3.08
N MET A 336 -20.34 22.15 -3.09
CA MET A 336 -21.33 21.70 -2.10
C MET A 336 -20.79 21.79 -0.69
N ASP A 337 -21.61 22.20 0.26
CA ASP A 337 -21.28 22.14 1.69
C ASP A 337 -21.66 20.77 2.29
N PHE A 338 -20.88 20.33 3.25
CA PHE A 338 -21.11 19.08 4.00
C PHE A 338 -21.38 19.41 5.48
N PRO A 339 -22.60 19.80 5.86
CA PRO A 339 -22.93 20.24 7.21
C PRO A 339 -22.77 19.12 8.25
N GLU A 340 -22.83 17.86 7.84
CA GLU A 340 -22.66 16.68 8.69
C GLU A 340 -21.18 16.36 9.02
N ALA A 341 -20.23 16.98 8.30
CA ALA A 341 -18.81 16.64 8.42
C ALA A 341 -18.24 16.81 9.83
N PRO A 342 -18.54 17.88 10.59
CA PRO A 342 -18.04 18.03 11.96
C PRO A 342 -18.54 16.91 12.90
N ALA A 343 -19.81 16.51 12.77
CA ALA A 343 -20.38 15.45 13.58
C ALA A 343 -19.76 14.07 13.26
N LEU A 344 -19.50 13.81 11.96
CA LEU A 344 -18.84 12.56 11.55
C LEU A 344 -17.38 12.53 12.01
N ARG A 345 -16.65 13.66 11.93
CA ARG A 345 -15.29 13.78 12.45
C ARG A 345 -15.22 13.40 13.92
N ALA A 346 -16.08 13.98 14.75
CA ALA A 346 -16.12 13.67 16.19
C ALA A 346 -16.37 12.19 16.45
N ARG A 347 -17.27 11.54 15.70
CA ARG A 347 -17.50 10.09 15.82
C ARG A 347 -16.26 9.27 15.47
N PHE A 348 -15.52 9.65 14.44
CA PHE A 348 -14.27 8.97 14.11
C PHE A 348 -13.19 9.16 15.19
N GLU A 349 -13.10 10.34 15.78
CA GLU A 349 -12.21 10.58 16.93
C GLU A 349 -12.52 9.59 18.07
N ASP A 350 -13.81 9.46 18.45
CA ASP A 350 -14.25 8.50 19.46
C ASP A 350 -13.90 7.06 19.09
N ARG A 351 -14.09 6.66 17.83
CA ARG A 351 -13.75 5.30 17.36
C ARG A 351 -12.25 5.03 17.39
N LEU A 352 -11.44 5.99 16.96
CA LEU A 352 -9.98 5.85 16.97
C LEU A 352 -9.42 5.75 18.39
N LEU A 353 -10.10 6.29 19.42
CA LEU A 353 -9.70 6.10 20.81
C LEU A 353 -9.82 4.64 21.28
N MET A 354 -10.68 3.85 20.62
CA MET A 354 -10.86 2.42 20.93
C MET A 354 -9.86 1.51 20.21
N LEU A 355 -9.04 2.06 19.29
CA LEU A 355 -8.03 1.32 18.54
C LEU A 355 -6.64 1.43 19.19
N PRO A 356 -5.75 0.45 18.98
CA PRO A 356 -4.39 0.49 19.52
C PRO A 356 -3.65 1.76 19.09
N GLU A 357 -3.21 2.57 20.07
CA GLU A 357 -2.49 3.82 19.77
C GLU A 357 -1.11 3.58 19.12
N ALA A 358 -0.48 2.45 19.45
CA ALA A 358 0.80 2.07 18.90
C ALA A 358 0.71 1.68 17.40
N ASP A 359 -0.50 1.39 16.89
CA ASP A 359 -0.69 1.00 15.50
C ASP A 359 -0.41 2.18 14.55
N PRO A 360 0.45 2.01 13.52
CA PRO A 360 0.79 3.09 12.59
C PRO A 360 -0.42 3.67 11.85
N MET A 361 -1.38 2.82 11.42
CA MET A 361 -2.56 3.27 10.69
C MET A 361 -3.49 4.08 11.58
N THR A 362 -3.62 3.70 12.87
CA THR A 362 -4.36 4.50 13.87
C THR A 362 -3.76 5.89 14.01
N ARG A 363 -2.43 5.99 14.14
CA ARG A 363 -1.73 7.29 14.22
C ARG A 363 -1.91 8.13 12.95
N MET A 364 -1.78 7.50 11.78
CA MET A 364 -1.98 8.19 10.50
C MET A 364 -3.41 8.68 10.31
N ALA A 365 -4.41 7.89 10.73
CA ALA A 365 -5.82 8.29 10.71
C ALA A 365 -6.07 9.51 11.60
N ARG A 366 -5.55 9.51 12.83
CA ARG A 366 -5.64 10.67 13.75
C ARG A 366 -4.97 11.91 13.19
N ALA A 367 -3.77 11.77 12.62
CA ALA A 367 -3.05 12.90 12.01
C ALA A 367 -3.83 13.53 10.85
N ARG A 368 -4.61 12.76 10.09
CA ARG A 368 -5.46 13.30 9.04
C ARG A 368 -6.70 14.01 9.55
N LEU A 369 -7.28 13.59 10.66
CA LEU A 369 -8.38 14.30 11.30
C LEU A 369 -7.92 15.62 11.94
N HIS A 370 -6.67 15.68 12.42
CA HIS A 370 -6.07 16.85 13.06
C HIS A 370 -4.77 17.25 12.35
N PRO A 371 -4.85 17.79 11.12
CA PRO A 371 -3.65 18.21 10.43
C PRO A 371 -2.95 19.28 11.29
N SER A 372 -1.68 19.04 11.61
CA SER A 372 -0.84 20.07 12.25
C SER A 372 -0.83 21.32 11.37
N PRO A 373 -0.88 22.52 11.93
CA PRO A 373 -0.74 23.74 11.14
C PRO A 373 0.58 23.64 10.34
N PRO A 374 0.59 24.11 9.08
CA PRO A 374 1.80 24.08 8.28
C PRO A 374 2.93 24.73 9.08
N ALA A 375 4.08 24.05 9.14
CA ALA A 375 5.27 24.64 9.73
C ALA A 375 5.49 25.99 9.05
N GLY A 376 5.52 27.06 9.85
CA GLY A 376 5.77 28.40 9.33
C GLY A 376 7.07 28.40 8.52
N PRO A 377 7.23 29.34 7.56
CA PRO A 377 8.46 29.41 6.78
C PRO A 377 9.65 29.46 7.74
N PRO A 378 10.76 28.76 7.42
CA PRO A 378 11.95 28.84 8.25
C PRO A 378 12.40 30.31 8.34
N ALA A 379 12.66 30.76 9.59
CA ALA A 379 13.07 32.11 9.91
C ALA A 379 14.41 32.45 9.31
#